data_3f5b37e2e91f6b34280187f4a611093f
#
_entry.id   3f5b37e2e91f6b34280187f4a611093f
#
_cell.length_a   1.000
_cell.length_b   1.000
_cell.length_c   1.000
_cell.angle_alpha   90.00
_cell.angle_beta   90.00
_cell.angle_gamma   90.00
#
_symmetry.space_group_name_H-M   'P 1'
#
loop_
_entity.id
_entity.type
_entity.pdbx_description
1 polymer ?
#
loop_
_entity_poly.entity_id
_entity_poly.type
_entity_poly.pdbx_seq_one_letter_code
_entity_poly.pdbx_strand_id
1 'polypeptide(L)'
;YRAFKSLSILFILSLKKIETILPKKKAKFKVIILSKSGGMDDIIESQKKYNNSFLYLACPRIFIKTIFNTILGKQASNNSKFFSNQYNIKRDDYKNFLVEFLKILKKKYNISAFVGFSFEFKGEIELVKACEKLKLPFLLLFKESVQTEIEVKYTRHILKKLEKINGYKIAVYSDYAKNFFTETNFADNNKVEVVGCSRLSKSFSYRDKIPKNQILYYAIEYKRGLADPFVKYYGDKFFANLKDHKRYNPKYNWNFLHSQTLKILKKFAIKNPKVSIIIKIKTGQSQNMKQYYNLPNNIKLQYYGAGHKLLENSKVVIAWNTTAILEGIAANRFILLPYFDAKNGIKKENELILKLKNKNYGYSENDFYEKLDFFIKKKYQKKQIYNNQYSLKYHLGNADNKAHLRLNRFLIKNIN
;
A
#
# COMPACT_ATOMS: atom_id res chain seq x y z
N TYR A 1 30.19 -11.82 -20.62
CA TYR A 1 29.74 -13.01 -19.87
C TYR A 1 30.22 -13.00 -18.40
N ARG A 2 31.51 -12.73 -18.11
CA ARG A 2 32.05 -12.68 -16.73
C ARG A 2 31.34 -11.63 -15.86
N ALA A 3 31.09 -10.42 -16.37
CA ALA A 3 30.39 -9.37 -15.65
C ALA A 3 28.94 -9.76 -15.28
N PHE A 4 28.22 -10.42 -16.17
CA PHE A 4 26.88 -10.94 -15.89
C PHE A 4 26.88 -12.03 -14.81
N LYS A 5 27.90 -12.92 -14.83
CA LYS A 5 28.05 -13.96 -13.83
C LYS A 5 28.29 -13.36 -12.45
N SER A 6 29.20 -12.41 -12.33
CA SER A 6 29.49 -11.70 -11.08
C SER A 6 28.25 -10.93 -10.56
N LEU A 7 27.57 -10.22 -11.43
CA LEU A 7 26.33 -9.52 -11.06
C LEU A 7 25.25 -10.48 -10.57
N SER A 8 25.11 -11.65 -11.23
CA SER A 8 24.14 -12.67 -10.82
C SER A 8 24.46 -13.26 -9.45
N ILE A 9 25.75 -13.43 -9.12
CA ILE A 9 26.18 -13.87 -7.78
C ILE A 9 25.81 -12.80 -6.75
N LEU A 10 26.18 -11.54 -6.99
CA LEU A 10 25.85 -10.43 -6.09
C LEU A 10 24.34 -10.29 -5.89
N PHE A 11 23.56 -10.45 -6.97
CA PHE A 11 22.11 -10.43 -6.88
C PHE A 11 21.58 -11.51 -5.95
N ILE A 12 22.01 -12.77 -6.16
CA ILE A 12 21.56 -13.90 -5.33
C ILE A 12 21.98 -13.72 -3.86
N LEU A 13 23.19 -13.22 -3.61
CA LEU A 13 23.65 -12.91 -2.25
C LEU A 13 22.85 -11.78 -1.58
N SER A 14 22.29 -10.86 -2.36
CA SER A 14 21.43 -9.79 -1.85
C SER A 14 20.03 -10.25 -1.48
N LEU A 15 19.58 -11.42 -1.94
CA LEU A 15 18.24 -11.94 -1.68
C LEU A 15 18.12 -12.47 -0.25
N LYS A 16 17.02 -12.11 0.41
CA LYS A 16 16.71 -12.61 1.75
C LYS A 16 15.57 -13.62 1.70
N LYS A 17 15.76 -14.77 2.32
CA LYS A 17 14.67 -15.74 2.53
C LYS A 17 13.62 -15.13 3.44
N ILE A 18 12.35 -15.40 3.14
CA ILE A 18 11.24 -14.97 4.01
C ILE A 18 10.96 -16.11 4.99
N GLU A 19 11.61 -16.07 6.14
CA GLU A 19 11.62 -17.15 7.14
C GLU A 19 10.21 -17.55 7.61
N THR A 20 9.32 -16.60 7.73
CA THR A 20 7.94 -16.86 8.20
C THR A 20 7.09 -17.71 7.26
N ILE A 21 7.53 -17.92 6.03
CA ILE A 21 6.84 -18.69 4.99
C ILE A 21 7.78 -19.64 4.27
N LEU A 22 8.77 -20.19 4.97
CA LEU A 22 9.64 -21.24 4.40
C LEU A 22 8.80 -22.47 4.02
N PRO A 23 9.13 -23.13 2.89
CA PRO A 23 8.45 -24.34 2.48
C PRO A 23 8.75 -25.48 3.47
N LYS A 24 7.74 -26.30 3.77
CA LYS A 24 7.85 -27.45 4.68
C LYS A 24 8.66 -28.60 4.09
N LYS A 25 8.76 -28.65 2.76
CA LYS A 25 9.53 -29.63 1.98
C LYS A 25 10.53 -28.90 1.09
N LYS A 26 11.41 -29.62 0.40
CA LYS A 26 12.32 -29.03 -0.60
C LYS A 26 11.51 -28.22 -1.62
N ALA A 27 11.86 -26.94 -1.75
CA ALA A 27 11.14 -26.03 -2.63
C ALA A 27 11.26 -26.48 -4.10
N LYS A 28 10.12 -26.62 -4.77
CA LYS A 28 10.05 -26.88 -6.21
C LYS A 28 10.32 -25.60 -7.01
N PHE A 29 9.86 -24.46 -6.52
CA PHE A 29 9.93 -23.17 -7.19
C PHE A 29 10.64 -22.12 -6.33
N LYS A 30 11.47 -21.29 -6.96
CA LYS A 30 12.09 -20.12 -6.36
C LYS A 30 11.47 -18.85 -6.95
N VAL A 31 10.82 -18.08 -6.12
CA VAL A 31 10.07 -16.87 -6.51
C VAL A 31 10.75 -15.64 -5.94
N ILE A 32 11.13 -14.71 -6.79
CA ILE A 32 11.71 -13.43 -6.38
C ILE A 32 10.59 -12.42 -6.15
N ILE A 33 10.56 -11.82 -4.98
CA ILE A 33 9.62 -10.75 -4.64
C ILE A 33 10.35 -9.41 -4.62
N LEU A 34 9.92 -8.47 -5.45
CA LEU A 34 10.41 -7.09 -5.42
C LEU A 34 9.85 -6.40 -4.17
N SER A 35 10.66 -6.31 -3.11
CA SER A 35 10.21 -5.92 -1.78
C SER A 35 9.53 -4.56 -1.74
N LYS A 36 8.27 -4.51 -1.30
CA LYS A 36 7.49 -3.31 -0.99
C LYS A 36 6.58 -3.57 0.19
N SER A 37 6.58 -2.69 1.18
CA SER A 37 5.73 -2.81 2.36
C SER A 37 4.24 -2.95 1.97
N GLY A 38 3.48 -3.67 2.76
CA GLY A 38 2.08 -4.00 2.51
C GLY A 38 1.88 -5.15 1.52
N GLY A 39 2.53 -5.13 0.34
CA GLY A 39 2.46 -6.25 -0.59
C GLY A 39 3.16 -7.51 -0.06
N MET A 40 4.29 -7.35 0.63
CA MET A 40 4.96 -8.45 1.34
C MET A 40 4.05 -9.09 2.39
N ASP A 41 3.31 -8.27 3.15
CA ASP A 41 2.38 -8.77 4.17
C ASP A 41 1.26 -9.60 3.54
N ASP A 42 0.78 -9.23 2.34
CA ASP A 42 -0.22 -10.02 1.61
C ASP A 42 0.32 -11.39 1.20
N ILE A 43 1.55 -11.45 0.68
CA ILE A 43 2.20 -12.73 0.34
C ILE A 43 2.39 -13.58 1.59
N ILE A 44 2.93 -13.00 2.65
CA ILE A 44 3.16 -13.71 3.92
C ILE A 44 1.85 -14.30 4.44
N GLU A 45 0.77 -13.53 4.52
CA GLU A 45 -0.52 -14.03 5.01
C GLU A 45 -1.10 -15.11 4.10
N SER A 46 -0.93 -15.01 2.78
CA SER A 46 -1.42 -16.01 1.84
C SER A 46 -0.66 -17.34 1.91
N GLN A 47 0.60 -17.32 2.34
CA GLN A 47 1.48 -18.49 2.31
C GLN A 47 1.67 -19.18 3.66
N LYS A 48 1.38 -18.53 4.78
CA LYS A 48 1.60 -19.10 6.13
C LYS A 48 1.04 -20.51 6.33
N LYS A 49 -0.15 -20.76 5.79
CA LYS A 49 -0.84 -22.05 5.97
C LYS A 49 -0.63 -23.03 4.81
N TYR A 50 -0.26 -22.51 3.64
CA TYR A 50 -0.38 -23.25 2.37
C TYR A 50 0.91 -23.35 1.58
N ASN A 51 2.01 -22.76 2.07
CA ASN A 51 3.26 -22.80 1.34
C ASN A 51 3.95 -24.18 1.49
N ASN A 52 3.77 -25.00 0.47
CA ASN A 52 4.42 -26.32 0.42
C ASN A 52 5.49 -26.43 -0.67
N SER A 53 5.53 -25.50 -1.64
CA SER A 53 6.32 -25.66 -2.86
C SER A 53 7.18 -24.45 -3.22
N PHE A 54 6.97 -23.29 -2.60
CA PHE A 54 7.62 -22.05 -2.99
C PHE A 54 8.68 -21.59 -1.98
N LEU A 55 9.89 -21.34 -2.46
CA LEU A 55 10.88 -20.57 -1.72
C LEU A 55 10.78 -19.11 -2.17
N TYR A 56 10.27 -18.26 -1.31
CA TYR A 56 10.18 -16.83 -1.55
C TYR A 56 11.46 -16.10 -1.15
N LEU A 57 12.00 -15.34 -2.09
CA LEU A 57 13.24 -14.59 -1.93
C LEU A 57 12.92 -13.08 -2.09
N ALA A 58 13.08 -12.34 -1.01
CA ALA A 58 12.88 -10.90 -1.02
C ALA A 58 14.06 -10.20 -1.69
N CYS A 59 13.82 -9.48 -2.78
CA CYS A 59 14.79 -8.65 -3.46
C CYS A 59 14.64 -7.20 -2.99
N PRO A 60 15.68 -6.58 -2.42
CA PRO A 60 15.65 -5.15 -2.12
C PRO A 60 15.48 -4.34 -3.41
N ARG A 61 14.47 -3.45 -3.45
CA ARG A 61 14.22 -2.63 -4.64
C ARG A 61 15.40 -1.76 -5.04
N ILE A 62 16.22 -1.38 -4.06
CA ILE A 62 17.44 -0.61 -4.32
C ILE A 62 18.35 -1.32 -5.33
N PHE A 63 18.36 -2.66 -5.34
CA PHE A 63 19.19 -3.42 -6.26
C PHE A 63 18.76 -3.19 -7.73
N ILE A 64 17.46 -3.36 -8.02
CA ILE A 64 16.92 -3.11 -9.37
C ILE A 64 17.09 -1.64 -9.76
N LYS A 65 16.86 -0.71 -8.82
CA LYS A 65 17.10 0.72 -9.05
C LYS A 65 18.57 1.02 -9.34
N THR A 66 19.49 0.35 -8.68
CA THR A 66 20.94 0.52 -8.90
C THR A 66 21.33 0.05 -10.29
N ILE A 67 20.89 -1.15 -10.70
CA ILE A 67 21.14 -1.66 -12.07
C ILE A 67 20.58 -0.67 -13.11
N PHE A 68 19.34 -0.25 -12.93
CA PHE A 68 18.70 0.71 -13.79
C PHE A 68 19.51 2.02 -13.92
N ASN A 69 19.92 2.59 -12.79
CA ASN A 69 20.68 3.84 -12.76
C ASN A 69 22.09 3.69 -13.34
N THR A 70 22.70 2.52 -13.21
CA THR A 70 24.04 2.24 -13.77
C THR A 70 23.99 2.20 -15.29
N ILE A 71 22.95 1.59 -15.87
CA ILE A 71 22.84 1.41 -17.32
C ILE A 71 22.27 2.67 -18.01
N LEU A 72 21.24 3.28 -17.41
CA LEU A 72 20.53 4.39 -18.04
C LEU A 72 20.91 5.76 -17.51
N GLY A 73 21.69 5.82 -16.43
CA GLY A 73 22.03 7.05 -15.73
C GLY A 73 20.95 7.47 -14.72
N LYS A 74 21.38 8.15 -13.63
CA LYS A 74 20.49 8.61 -12.54
C LYS A 74 19.38 9.55 -13.04
N GLN A 75 19.65 10.33 -14.08
CA GLN A 75 18.67 11.26 -14.64
C GLN A 75 17.48 10.55 -15.30
N ALA A 76 17.67 9.35 -15.86
CA ALA A 76 16.59 8.59 -16.50
C ALA A 76 15.47 8.25 -15.50
N SER A 77 15.80 7.96 -14.24
CA SER A 77 14.80 7.63 -13.19
C SER A 77 13.89 8.82 -12.84
N ASN A 78 14.40 10.04 -13.00
CA ASN A 78 13.68 11.28 -12.68
C ASN A 78 13.12 12.00 -13.92
N ASN A 79 13.40 11.48 -15.13
CA ASN A 79 13.00 12.13 -16.35
C ASN A 79 11.55 11.76 -16.73
N SER A 80 10.68 12.77 -16.82
CA SER A 80 9.29 12.61 -17.28
C SER A 80 9.19 12.07 -18.72
N LYS A 81 10.23 12.29 -19.53
CA LYS A 81 10.31 11.84 -20.92
C LYS A 81 10.83 10.41 -21.07
N PHE A 82 11.07 9.67 -19.98
CA PHE A 82 11.61 8.30 -20.03
C PHE A 82 10.84 7.38 -20.99
N PHE A 83 9.53 7.54 -21.07
CA PHE A 83 8.69 6.78 -22.00
C PHE A 83 8.55 7.40 -23.40
N SER A 84 9.25 8.51 -23.68
CA SER A 84 9.29 9.08 -25.01
C SER A 84 10.26 8.33 -25.93
N ASN A 85 10.09 8.50 -27.25
CA ASN A 85 10.89 7.83 -28.26
C ASN A 85 12.40 8.07 -28.13
N GLN A 86 12.82 9.21 -27.59
CA GLN A 86 14.24 9.53 -27.38
C GLN A 86 14.97 8.54 -26.45
N TYR A 87 14.25 7.77 -25.63
CA TYR A 87 14.82 6.76 -24.75
C TYR A 87 14.66 5.32 -25.25
N ASN A 88 14.07 5.11 -26.44
CA ASN A 88 13.80 3.76 -26.93
C ASN A 88 15.06 2.90 -27.00
N ILE A 89 16.15 3.39 -27.60
CA ILE A 89 17.42 2.67 -27.71
C ILE A 89 17.94 2.28 -26.32
N LYS A 90 18.04 3.23 -25.41
CA LYS A 90 18.51 2.96 -24.04
C LYS A 90 17.60 2.00 -23.28
N ARG A 91 16.30 2.05 -23.49
CA ARG A 91 15.35 1.09 -22.90
C ARG A 91 15.55 -0.31 -23.46
N ASP A 92 15.79 -0.40 -24.76
CA ASP A 92 16.07 -1.68 -25.43
C ASP A 92 17.41 -2.29 -24.94
N ASP A 93 18.44 -1.48 -24.81
CA ASP A 93 19.72 -1.90 -24.24
C ASP A 93 19.53 -2.45 -22.82
N TYR A 94 18.78 -1.71 -21.97
CA TYR A 94 18.47 -2.14 -20.62
C TYR A 94 17.63 -3.44 -20.60
N LYS A 95 16.64 -3.55 -21.46
CA LYS A 95 15.83 -4.78 -21.61
C LYS A 95 16.71 -5.96 -22.07
N ASN A 96 17.58 -5.78 -23.06
CA ASN A 96 18.47 -6.82 -23.53
C ASN A 96 19.46 -7.25 -22.44
N PHE A 97 20.02 -6.29 -21.70
CA PHE A 97 20.82 -6.59 -20.52
C PHE A 97 20.04 -7.48 -19.51
N LEU A 98 18.79 -7.10 -19.20
CA LEU A 98 17.96 -7.88 -18.28
C LEU A 98 17.66 -9.28 -18.82
N VAL A 99 17.46 -9.46 -20.13
CA VAL A 99 17.26 -10.78 -20.74
C VAL A 99 18.46 -11.70 -20.48
N GLU A 100 19.68 -11.23 -20.73
CA GLU A 100 20.89 -12.03 -20.49
C GLU A 100 21.09 -12.34 -19.00
N PHE A 101 20.84 -11.34 -18.16
CA PHE A 101 20.89 -11.52 -16.71
C PHE A 101 19.88 -12.56 -16.23
N LEU A 102 18.63 -12.49 -16.69
CA LEU A 102 17.57 -13.41 -16.30
C LEU A 102 17.79 -14.84 -16.84
N LYS A 103 18.41 -15.00 -18.03
CA LYS A 103 18.82 -16.34 -18.52
C LYS A 103 19.71 -17.05 -17.53
N ILE A 104 20.70 -16.34 -16.97
CA ILE A 104 21.61 -16.92 -15.96
C ILE A 104 20.85 -17.27 -14.68
N LEU A 105 19.98 -16.37 -14.20
CA LEU A 105 19.18 -16.62 -13.01
C LEU A 105 18.27 -17.85 -13.19
N LYS A 106 17.60 -17.94 -14.32
CA LYS A 106 16.69 -19.06 -14.63
C LYS A 106 17.48 -20.38 -14.69
N LYS A 107 18.58 -20.41 -15.48
CA LYS A 107 19.35 -21.64 -15.72
C LYS A 107 20.16 -22.09 -14.50
N LYS A 108 20.90 -21.17 -13.86
CA LYS A 108 21.86 -21.52 -12.78
C LYS A 108 21.21 -21.61 -11.41
N TYR A 109 20.23 -20.75 -11.14
CA TYR A 109 19.62 -20.62 -9.81
C TYR A 109 18.19 -21.11 -9.74
N ASN A 110 17.64 -21.60 -10.86
CA ASN A 110 16.28 -22.13 -10.96
C ASN A 110 15.22 -21.15 -10.47
N ILE A 111 15.34 -19.87 -10.89
CA ILE A 111 14.32 -18.88 -10.59
C ILE A 111 13.11 -19.15 -11.49
N SER A 112 11.95 -19.29 -10.86
CA SER A 112 10.71 -19.72 -11.52
C SER A 112 9.76 -18.57 -11.83
N ALA A 113 9.78 -17.50 -11.04
CA ALA A 113 8.90 -16.35 -11.24
C ALA A 113 9.37 -15.10 -10.49
N PHE A 114 8.80 -13.96 -10.89
CA PHE A 114 8.88 -12.69 -10.16
C PHE A 114 7.51 -12.25 -9.66
N VAL A 115 7.47 -11.57 -8.52
CA VAL A 115 6.30 -10.89 -7.99
C VAL A 115 6.64 -9.42 -7.76
N GLY A 116 5.89 -8.52 -8.40
CA GLY A 116 5.96 -7.07 -8.22
C GLY A 116 4.69 -6.52 -7.57
N PHE A 117 4.72 -5.25 -7.16
CA PHE A 117 3.58 -4.59 -6.48
C PHE A 117 3.17 -3.27 -7.11
N SER A 118 3.78 -2.89 -8.21
CA SER A 118 3.48 -1.64 -8.92
C SER A 118 3.89 -1.75 -10.38
N PHE A 119 3.15 -1.08 -11.26
CA PHE A 119 3.49 -0.92 -12.67
C PHE A 119 4.21 0.40 -12.97
N GLU A 120 4.31 1.30 -11.98
CA GLU A 120 4.81 2.68 -12.18
C GLU A 120 6.34 2.80 -12.18
N PHE A 121 7.04 1.75 -11.75
CA PHE A 121 8.50 1.82 -11.65
C PHE A 121 9.16 1.53 -12.98
N LYS A 122 9.82 2.55 -13.54
CA LYS A 122 10.44 2.52 -14.86
C LYS A 122 11.35 1.31 -15.07
N GLY A 123 12.18 0.99 -14.08
CA GLY A 123 13.06 -0.19 -14.14
C GLY A 123 12.35 -1.54 -14.09
N GLU A 124 11.13 -1.59 -13.55
CA GLU A 124 10.33 -2.81 -13.47
C GLU A 124 9.59 -3.10 -14.79
N ILE A 125 9.22 -2.09 -15.57
CA ILE A 125 8.54 -2.28 -16.85
C ILE A 125 9.41 -3.06 -17.83
N GLU A 126 10.67 -2.67 -17.99
CA GLU A 126 11.59 -3.38 -18.87
C GLU A 126 11.95 -4.77 -18.32
N LEU A 127 11.94 -4.95 -17.00
CA LEU A 127 12.09 -6.26 -16.36
C LEU A 127 10.92 -7.20 -16.74
N VAL A 128 9.69 -6.69 -16.76
CA VAL A 128 8.52 -7.48 -17.19
C VAL A 128 8.66 -7.90 -18.64
N LYS A 129 9.05 -6.97 -19.54
CA LYS A 129 9.29 -7.28 -20.97
C LYS A 129 10.39 -8.33 -21.15
N ALA A 130 11.45 -8.26 -20.34
CA ALA A 130 12.51 -9.26 -20.34
C ALA A 130 12.03 -10.64 -19.84
N CYS A 131 11.21 -10.65 -18.79
CA CYS A 131 10.56 -11.87 -18.29
C CYS A 131 9.65 -12.49 -19.37
N GLU A 132 8.85 -11.69 -20.05
CA GLU A 132 7.99 -12.13 -21.16
C GLU A 132 8.79 -12.82 -22.27
N LYS A 133 9.88 -12.20 -22.72
CA LYS A 133 10.77 -12.75 -23.75
C LYS A 133 11.34 -14.13 -23.37
N LEU A 134 11.55 -14.38 -22.06
CA LEU A 134 12.07 -15.63 -21.53
C LEU A 134 10.99 -16.62 -21.08
N LYS A 135 9.71 -16.30 -21.29
CA LYS A 135 8.58 -17.08 -20.75
C LYS A 135 8.75 -17.33 -19.24
N LEU A 136 9.20 -16.32 -18.51
CA LEU A 136 9.34 -16.33 -17.06
C LEU A 136 8.15 -15.55 -16.45
N PRO A 137 7.28 -16.17 -15.65
CA PRO A 137 6.11 -15.50 -15.10
C PRO A 137 6.49 -14.25 -14.31
N PHE A 138 5.82 -13.14 -14.58
CA PHE A 138 5.84 -11.95 -13.76
C PHE A 138 4.42 -11.66 -13.23
N LEU A 139 4.25 -11.76 -11.91
CA LEU A 139 2.96 -11.58 -11.24
C LEU A 139 2.93 -10.21 -10.60
N LEU A 140 1.95 -9.39 -10.98
CA LEU A 140 1.73 -8.08 -10.38
C LEU A 140 0.63 -8.19 -9.33
N LEU A 141 0.95 -8.02 -8.04
CA LEU A 141 -0.03 -7.80 -7.00
C LEU A 141 -0.21 -6.29 -6.80
N PHE A 142 -1.23 -5.73 -7.46
CA PHE A 142 -1.52 -4.30 -7.37
C PHE A 142 -2.26 -3.97 -6.09
N LYS A 143 -1.58 -3.27 -5.19
CA LYS A 143 -2.05 -2.99 -3.83
C LYS A 143 -2.62 -1.58 -3.63
N GLU A 144 -2.51 -0.70 -4.62
CA GLU A 144 -2.92 0.70 -4.52
C GLU A 144 -4.41 0.88 -4.88
N SER A 145 -5.30 0.16 -4.17
CA SER A 145 -6.74 0.19 -4.41
C SER A 145 -7.46 1.33 -3.69
N VAL A 146 -6.84 1.92 -2.68
CA VAL A 146 -7.42 3.03 -1.90
C VAL A 146 -6.74 4.30 -2.34
N GLN A 147 -7.45 5.11 -3.08
CA GLN A 147 -6.93 6.30 -3.75
C GLN A 147 -7.88 7.48 -3.56
N THR A 148 -7.36 8.69 -3.75
CA THR A 148 -8.13 9.90 -3.94
C THR A 148 -8.64 9.98 -5.38
N GLU A 149 -9.61 10.86 -5.67
CA GLU A 149 -10.11 11.05 -7.06
C GLU A 149 -8.97 11.48 -8.01
N ILE A 150 -8.07 12.33 -7.53
CA ILE A 150 -6.91 12.78 -8.32
C ILE A 150 -5.98 11.60 -8.62
N GLU A 151 -5.68 10.76 -7.62
CA GLU A 151 -4.84 9.58 -7.84
C GLU A 151 -5.47 8.59 -8.81
N VAL A 152 -6.78 8.43 -8.79
CA VAL A 152 -7.52 7.60 -9.76
C VAL A 152 -7.39 8.15 -11.18
N LYS A 153 -7.66 9.45 -11.36
CA LYS A 153 -7.50 10.12 -12.66
C LYS A 153 -6.07 9.95 -13.19
N TYR A 154 -5.11 10.14 -12.31
CA TYR A 154 -3.69 9.98 -12.61
C TYR A 154 -3.34 8.52 -12.98
N THR A 155 -3.75 7.54 -12.18
CA THR A 155 -3.50 6.11 -12.45
C THR A 155 -4.03 5.72 -13.84
N ARG A 156 -5.25 6.11 -14.16
CA ARG A 156 -5.83 5.88 -15.49
C ARG A 156 -5.06 6.57 -16.61
N HIS A 157 -4.62 7.82 -16.40
CA HIS A 157 -3.82 8.54 -17.38
C HIS A 157 -2.49 7.85 -17.68
N ILE A 158 -1.82 7.34 -16.64
CA ILE A 158 -0.56 6.60 -16.82
C ILE A 158 -0.80 5.30 -17.57
N LEU A 159 -1.79 4.52 -17.15
CA LEU A 159 -2.10 3.23 -17.78
C LEU A 159 -2.43 3.38 -19.27
N LYS A 160 -3.12 4.48 -19.66
CA LYS A 160 -3.40 4.78 -21.07
C LYS A 160 -2.15 5.11 -21.91
N LYS A 161 -1.08 5.62 -21.26
CA LYS A 161 0.18 5.96 -21.92
C LYS A 161 1.16 4.80 -21.98
N LEU A 162 1.00 3.82 -21.15
CA LEU A 162 1.86 2.64 -21.13
C LEU A 162 1.42 1.68 -22.24
N GLU A 163 2.41 1.11 -22.92
CA GLU A 163 2.16 0.01 -23.82
C GLU A 163 1.51 -1.17 -23.09
N LYS A 164 0.57 -1.83 -23.76
CA LYS A 164 -0.02 -3.07 -23.27
C LYS A 164 1.09 -4.10 -23.08
N ILE A 165 1.26 -4.60 -21.86
CA ILE A 165 2.27 -5.62 -21.56
C ILE A 165 1.58 -6.96 -21.36
N ASN A 166 1.87 -7.91 -22.25
CA ASN A 166 1.28 -9.23 -22.19
C ASN A 166 1.89 -10.13 -21.11
N GLY A 167 3.11 -9.82 -20.67
CA GLY A 167 3.85 -10.59 -19.67
C GLY A 167 3.32 -10.50 -18.23
N TYR A 168 2.33 -9.63 -17.95
CA TYR A 168 1.72 -9.56 -16.62
C TYR A 168 0.58 -10.58 -16.44
N LYS A 169 0.55 -11.20 -15.26
CA LYS A 169 -0.67 -11.69 -14.61
C LYS A 169 -0.93 -10.81 -13.40
N ILE A 170 -2.09 -10.19 -13.32
CA ILE A 170 -2.38 -9.11 -12.38
C ILE A 170 -3.38 -9.59 -11.34
N ALA A 171 -2.99 -9.55 -10.07
CA ALA A 171 -3.90 -9.70 -8.96
C ALA A 171 -4.23 -8.32 -8.38
N VAL A 172 -5.50 -8.05 -8.19
CA VAL A 172 -6.02 -6.80 -7.61
C VAL A 172 -6.90 -7.08 -6.41
N TYR A 173 -7.14 -6.08 -5.57
CA TYR A 173 -7.97 -6.28 -4.39
C TYR A 173 -9.47 -6.31 -4.69
N SER A 174 -9.95 -5.50 -5.64
CA SER A 174 -11.39 -5.33 -5.91
C SER A 174 -11.67 -5.13 -7.40
N ASP A 175 -12.95 -5.25 -7.76
CA ASP A 175 -13.42 -4.93 -9.12
C ASP A 175 -13.13 -3.47 -9.48
N TYR A 176 -13.23 -2.56 -8.50
CA TYR A 176 -12.85 -1.17 -8.70
C TYR A 176 -11.39 -1.01 -9.17
N ALA A 177 -10.47 -1.77 -8.55
CA ALA A 177 -9.07 -1.76 -8.96
C ALA A 177 -8.85 -2.51 -10.29
N LYS A 178 -9.64 -3.56 -10.58
CA LYS A 178 -9.61 -4.26 -11.87
C LYS A 178 -9.95 -3.33 -13.03
N ASN A 179 -10.94 -2.47 -12.84
CA ASN A 179 -11.38 -1.52 -13.86
C ASN A 179 -10.27 -0.54 -14.29
N PHE A 180 -9.30 -0.22 -13.42
CA PHE A 180 -8.16 0.62 -13.84
C PHE A 180 -7.38 0.02 -15.02
N PHE A 181 -7.20 -1.30 -15.01
CA PHE A 181 -6.42 -2.01 -16.03
C PHE A 181 -7.22 -2.33 -17.28
N THR A 182 -8.48 -2.70 -17.11
CA THR A 182 -9.33 -3.15 -18.22
C THR A 182 -9.93 -1.98 -19.02
N GLU A 183 -10.41 -0.94 -18.35
CA GLU A 183 -10.96 0.27 -19.01
C GLU A 183 -9.89 1.11 -19.73
N THR A 184 -8.63 0.95 -19.36
CA THR A 184 -7.51 1.64 -20.02
C THR A 184 -6.87 0.81 -21.15
N ASN A 185 -7.36 -0.40 -21.40
CA ASN A 185 -6.78 -1.38 -22.32
C ASN A 185 -5.32 -1.77 -22.02
N PHE A 186 -4.86 -1.51 -20.79
CA PHE A 186 -3.52 -1.91 -20.38
C PHE A 186 -3.38 -3.42 -20.21
N ALA A 187 -4.44 -4.09 -19.78
CA ALA A 187 -4.49 -5.53 -19.67
C ALA A 187 -5.87 -6.09 -20.04
N ASP A 188 -5.88 -7.28 -20.63
CA ASP A 188 -7.12 -8.01 -20.93
C ASP A 188 -7.80 -8.47 -19.65
N ASN A 189 -9.12 -8.57 -19.69
CA ASN A 189 -9.94 -8.97 -18.53
C ASN A 189 -9.54 -10.33 -17.93
N ASN A 190 -9.10 -11.28 -18.77
CA ASN A 190 -8.65 -12.61 -18.36
C ASN A 190 -7.25 -12.63 -17.70
N LYS A 191 -6.53 -11.52 -17.78
CA LYS A 191 -5.22 -11.36 -17.13
C LYS A 191 -5.32 -10.71 -15.75
N VAL A 192 -6.48 -10.13 -15.41
CA VAL A 192 -6.70 -9.41 -14.14
C VAL A 192 -7.67 -10.18 -13.27
N GLU A 193 -7.18 -10.68 -12.13
CA GLU A 193 -7.96 -11.48 -11.19
C GLU A 193 -8.16 -10.73 -9.86
N VAL A 194 -9.40 -10.71 -9.37
CA VAL A 194 -9.75 -10.10 -8.07
C VAL A 194 -9.50 -11.09 -6.96
N VAL A 195 -8.48 -10.84 -6.16
CA VAL A 195 -8.07 -11.74 -5.06
C VAL A 195 -8.43 -11.21 -3.67
N GLY A 196 -8.67 -9.91 -3.53
CA GLY A 196 -8.89 -9.27 -2.23
C GLY A 196 -7.58 -8.93 -1.52
N CYS A 197 -7.68 -8.36 -0.33
CA CYS A 197 -6.54 -7.93 0.50
C CYS A 197 -6.23 -8.98 1.56
N SER A 198 -5.20 -9.78 1.33
CA SER A 198 -4.84 -10.94 2.15
C SER A 198 -4.41 -10.56 3.59
N ARG A 199 -3.66 -9.47 3.75
CA ARG A 199 -3.18 -9.01 5.08
C ARG A 199 -4.29 -8.61 6.04
N LEU A 200 -5.51 -8.34 5.55
CA LEU A 200 -6.67 -8.06 6.40
C LEU A 200 -7.15 -9.26 7.20
N SER A 201 -6.72 -10.48 6.88
CA SER A 201 -7.10 -11.69 7.63
C SER A 201 -6.87 -11.54 9.13
N LYS A 202 -5.79 -10.86 9.53
CA LYS A 202 -5.54 -10.55 10.94
C LYS A 202 -6.54 -9.57 11.54
N SER A 203 -6.89 -8.52 10.81
CA SER A 203 -7.90 -7.56 11.27
C SER A 203 -9.27 -8.25 11.41
N PHE A 204 -9.62 -9.11 10.47
CA PHE A 204 -10.84 -9.93 10.57
C PHE A 204 -10.85 -10.85 11.79
N SER A 205 -9.71 -11.39 12.22
CA SER A 205 -9.64 -12.24 13.42
C SER A 205 -9.95 -11.50 14.73
N TYR A 206 -9.92 -10.17 14.71
CA TYR A 206 -10.29 -9.33 15.86
C TYR A 206 -11.76 -8.90 15.85
N ARG A 207 -12.51 -9.22 14.79
CA ARG A 207 -13.89 -8.74 14.59
C ARG A 207 -14.82 -9.11 15.75
N ASP A 208 -14.69 -10.33 16.24
CA ASP A 208 -15.55 -10.87 17.28
C ASP A 208 -14.99 -10.69 18.71
N LYS A 209 -13.78 -10.14 18.81
CA LYS A 209 -13.15 -9.85 20.09
C LYS A 209 -13.66 -8.54 20.67
N ILE A 210 -14.06 -8.55 21.93
CA ILE A 210 -14.46 -7.35 22.66
C ILE A 210 -13.19 -6.50 22.89
N PRO A 211 -13.13 -5.28 22.37
CA PRO A 211 -11.98 -4.41 22.57
C PRO A 211 -11.96 -3.86 24.01
N LYS A 212 -10.76 -3.50 24.46
CA LYS A 212 -10.59 -2.70 25.69
C LYS A 212 -10.98 -1.23 25.41
N ASN A 213 -11.11 -0.43 26.46
CA ASN A 213 -11.30 1.02 26.32
C ASN A 213 -10.00 1.72 25.90
N GLN A 214 -9.55 1.42 24.69
CA GLN A 214 -8.35 1.98 24.08
C GLN A 214 -8.70 2.73 22.78
N ILE A 215 -8.06 3.87 22.60
CA ILE A 215 -8.08 4.66 21.38
C ILE A 215 -6.77 4.39 20.65
N LEU A 216 -6.84 4.09 19.35
CA LEU A 216 -5.70 3.98 18.47
C LEU A 216 -5.74 5.15 17.49
N TYR A 217 -4.77 6.03 17.58
CA TYR A 217 -4.58 7.11 16.62
C TYR A 217 -3.40 6.81 15.70
N TYR A 218 -3.69 6.63 14.41
CA TYR A 218 -2.66 6.58 13.38
C TYR A 218 -2.23 8.00 13.05
N ALA A 219 -1.05 8.40 13.51
CA ALA A 219 -0.55 9.76 13.37
C ALA A 219 -0.49 10.20 11.91
N ILE A 220 -1.02 11.38 11.65
CA ILE A 220 -1.07 11.99 10.33
C ILE A 220 0.34 12.46 9.94
N GLU A 221 0.75 12.10 8.76
CA GLU A 221 2.04 12.47 8.21
C GLU A 221 2.01 13.91 7.66
N TYR A 222 3.04 14.68 7.93
CA TYR A 222 3.20 16.06 7.51
C TYR A 222 3.02 16.30 5.99
N LYS A 223 3.39 15.33 5.16
CA LYS A 223 3.35 15.45 3.69
C LYS A 223 2.36 14.52 3.02
N ARG A 224 1.42 13.94 3.73
CA ARG A 224 0.47 13.01 3.12
C ARG A 224 -0.70 13.72 2.41
N GLY A 225 -1.24 13.04 1.43
CA GLY A 225 -2.29 13.56 0.56
C GLY A 225 -1.74 14.30 -0.64
N LEU A 226 -0.42 14.25 -0.83
CA LEU A 226 0.25 14.91 -1.92
C LEU A 226 0.80 13.89 -2.89
N ALA A 227 0.39 13.99 -4.09
CA ALA A 227 0.98 13.30 -5.20
C ALA A 227 2.33 13.94 -5.62
N ASP A 228 3.14 14.36 -4.65
CA ASP A 228 4.46 14.94 -4.89
C ASP A 228 5.38 14.02 -5.74
N PRO A 229 5.36 12.68 -5.57
CA PRO A 229 6.06 11.77 -6.47
C PRO A 229 5.58 11.85 -7.92
N PHE A 230 4.31 12.15 -8.14
CA PHE A 230 3.70 12.10 -9.46
C PHE A 230 4.08 13.31 -10.32
N VAL A 231 4.19 14.49 -9.73
CA VAL A 231 4.65 15.70 -10.44
C VAL A 231 6.08 15.50 -10.98
N LYS A 232 6.97 14.91 -10.16
CA LYS A 232 8.36 14.62 -10.57
C LYS A 232 8.49 13.59 -11.68
N TYR A 233 7.56 12.61 -11.76
CA TYR A 233 7.68 11.49 -12.72
C TYR A 233 7.09 11.76 -14.09
N TYR A 234 6.06 12.64 -14.20
CA TYR A 234 5.26 12.76 -15.41
C TYR A 234 5.12 14.19 -15.94
N GLY A 235 5.80 15.13 -15.27
CA GLY A 235 5.84 16.55 -15.66
C GLY A 235 4.58 17.33 -15.31
N ASP A 236 4.74 18.64 -15.29
CA ASP A 236 3.71 19.58 -14.85
C ASP A 236 2.47 19.63 -15.79
N LYS A 237 2.59 19.13 -17.04
CA LYS A 237 1.52 19.22 -18.04
C LYS A 237 0.24 18.49 -17.66
N PHE A 238 0.32 17.33 -16.97
CA PHE A 238 -0.88 16.63 -16.53
C PHE A 238 -1.64 17.45 -15.47
N PHE A 239 -0.89 18.11 -14.59
CA PHE A 239 -1.44 18.91 -13.52
C PHE A 239 -1.76 20.34 -13.96
N ALA A 240 -1.10 20.87 -15.01
CA ALA A 240 -1.42 22.18 -15.57
C ALA A 240 -2.86 22.26 -16.12
N ASN A 241 -3.35 21.14 -16.65
CA ASN A 241 -4.73 21.02 -17.13
C ASN A 241 -5.75 20.72 -16.01
N LEU A 242 -5.31 20.28 -14.84
CA LEU A 242 -6.14 20.24 -13.64
C LEU A 242 -5.99 21.64 -13.03
N LYS A 243 -6.98 22.50 -13.22
CA LYS A 243 -7.03 23.93 -12.81
C LYS A 243 -6.58 24.26 -11.36
N ASP A 244 -5.99 23.30 -10.62
CA ASP A 244 -5.66 23.41 -9.22
C ASP A 244 -4.36 22.72 -8.82
N HIS A 245 -3.25 23.34 -9.21
CA HIS A 245 -1.93 23.02 -8.62
C HIS A 245 -1.80 23.36 -7.13
N LYS A 246 -2.70 24.18 -6.60
CA LYS A 246 -2.71 24.49 -5.18
C LYS A 246 -3.39 23.37 -4.40
N ARG A 247 -2.73 22.22 -4.34
CA ARG A 247 -3.10 21.10 -3.47
C ARG A 247 -2.98 21.44 -1.99
N TYR A 248 -2.46 22.63 -1.70
CA TYR A 248 -2.32 23.18 -0.39
C TYR A 248 -3.11 24.48 -0.31
N ASN A 249 -4.09 24.49 0.54
CA ASN A 249 -4.34 25.73 1.23
C ASN A 249 -3.27 25.80 2.33
N PRO A 250 -2.31 26.76 2.30
CA PRO A 250 -1.30 26.88 3.35
C PRO A 250 -1.89 27.14 4.74
N LYS A 251 -3.16 27.59 4.81
CA LYS A 251 -3.91 27.77 6.06
C LYS A 251 -4.49 26.45 6.58
N TYR A 252 -4.67 25.43 5.72
CA TYR A 252 -5.29 24.18 6.06
C TYR A 252 -4.38 23.03 5.62
N ASN A 253 -3.40 22.73 6.43
CA ASN A 253 -2.43 21.68 6.15
C ASN A 253 -2.63 20.51 7.11
N TRP A 254 -2.06 19.38 6.74
CA TRP A 254 -2.10 18.15 7.52
C TRP A 254 -1.51 18.31 8.93
N ASN A 255 -0.59 19.25 9.13
CA ASN A 255 -0.07 19.61 10.45
C ASN A 255 -1.15 20.21 11.35
N PHE A 256 -2.02 21.05 10.78
CA PHE A 256 -3.14 21.59 11.52
C PHE A 256 -4.05 20.47 12.04
N LEU A 257 -4.51 19.57 11.14
CA LEU A 257 -5.33 18.43 11.55
C LEU A 257 -4.65 17.58 12.62
N HIS A 258 -3.36 17.29 12.45
CA HIS A 258 -2.61 16.51 13.43
C HIS A 258 -2.49 17.22 14.78
N SER A 259 -2.12 18.51 14.78
CA SER A 259 -1.93 19.28 16.01
C SER A 259 -3.25 19.45 16.77
N GLN A 260 -4.33 19.73 16.08
CA GLN A 260 -5.68 19.82 16.70
C GLN A 260 -6.14 18.47 17.24
N THR A 261 -5.94 17.40 16.48
CA THR A 261 -6.25 16.03 16.97
C THR A 261 -5.47 15.72 18.25
N LEU A 262 -4.16 16.02 18.30
CA LEU A 262 -3.36 15.84 19.51
C LEU A 262 -3.85 16.67 20.68
N LYS A 263 -4.18 17.93 20.48
CA LYS A 263 -4.75 18.82 21.49
C LYS A 263 -6.01 18.22 22.10
N ILE A 264 -6.93 17.73 21.25
CA ILE A 264 -8.16 17.08 21.71
C ILE A 264 -7.86 15.79 22.45
N LEU A 265 -6.95 14.94 21.96
CA LEU A 265 -6.58 13.70 22.61
C LEU A 265 -5.93 13.95 23.99
N LYS A 266 -5.08 14.99 24.14
CA LYS A 266 -4.52 15.37 25.44
C LYS A 266 -5.62 15.79 26.40
N LYS A 267 -6.54 16.67 25.97
CA LYS A 267 -7.71 17.10 26.79
C LYS A 267 -8.59 15.91 27.19
N PHE A 268 -8.83 15.01 26.26
CA PHE A 268 -9.63 13.79 26.48
C PHE A 268 -8.93 12.85 27.48
N ALA A 269 -7.63 12.63 27.35
CA ALA A 269 -6.83 11.78 28.22
C ALA A 269 -6.83 12.25 29.66
N ILE A 270 -6.68 13.56 29.90
CA ILE A 270 -6.72 14.16 31.26
C ILE A 270 -8.08 13.90 31.90
N LYS A 271 -9.18 14.10 31.15
CA LYS A 271 -10.54 13.88 31.69
C LYS A 271 -10.91 12.39 31.83
N ASN A 272 -10.22 11.50 31.16
CA ASN A 272 -10.50 10.07 31.10
C ASN A 272 -9.25 9.23 31.42
N PRO A 273 -8.70 9.27 32.63
CA PRO A 273 -7.42 8.64 32.98
C PRO A 273 -7.41 7.11 32.82
N LYS A 274 -8.57 6.47 32.84
CA LYS A 274 -8.74 5.03 32.64
C LYS A 274 -8.76 4.59 31.18
N VAL A 275 -8.81 5.54 30.23
CA VAL A 275 -8.78 5.27 28.78
C VAL A 275 -7.35 5.32 28.29
N SER A 276 -6.84 4.23 27.74
CA SER A 276 -5.52 4.19 27.10
C SER A 276 -5.58 4.78 25.71
N ILE A 277 -4.61 5.62 25.33
CA ILE A 277 -4.47 6.17 23.99
C ILE A 277 -3.12 5.75 23.42
N ILE A 278 -3.13 5.07 22.27
CA ILE A 278 -1.92 4.71 21.54
C ILE A 278 -1.82 5.58 20.30
N ILE A 279 -0.73 6.33 20.17
CA ILE A 279 -0.40 7.08 18.96
C ILE A 279 0.58 6.23 18.16
N LYS A 280 0.12 5.64 17.05
CA LYS A 280 0.95 4.85 16.15
C LYS A 280 1.60 5.74 15.12
N ILE A 281 2.90 5.87 15.22
CA ILE A 281 3.74 6.60 14.25
C ILE A 281 4.22 5.61 13.19
N LYS A 282 4.19 6.00 11.93
CA LYS A 282 4.70 5.17 10.84
C LYS A 282 6.22 5.20 10.83
N THR A 283 6.84 4.04 10.77
CA THR A 283 8.30 3.90 10.70
C THR A 283 8.86 4.62 9.47
N GLY A 284 9.96 5.34 9.64
CA GLY A 284 10.65 6.06 8.56
C GLY A 284 10.08 7.45 8.23
N GLN A 285 9.15 7.96 9.04
CA GLN A 285 8.67 9.34 8.93
C GLN A 285 9.43 10.25 9.89
N SER A 286 9.94 11.36 9.35
CA SER A 286 10.41 12.47 10.17
C SER A 286 9.19 13.21 10.73
N GLN A 287 8.91 13.03 12.00
CA GLN A 287 7.90 13.82 12.69
C GLN A 287 8.58 14.88 13.56
N ASN A 288 7.93 16.01 13.72
CA ASN A 288 8.35 16.99 14.72
C ASN A 288 8.07 16.43 16.11
N MET A 289 9.07 15.83 16.73
CA MET A 289 8.97 15.19 18.04
C MET A 289 8.53 16.14 19.15
N LYS A 290 8.74 17.45 19.00
CA LYS A 290 8.29 18.47 19.95
C LYS A 290 6.79 18.45 20.20
N GLN A 291 5.99 18.01 19.23
CA GLN A 291 4.53 17.88 19.38
C GLN A 291 4.11 16.84 20.42
N TYR A 292 4.99 15.87 20.71
CA TYR A 292 4.72 14.78 21.64
C TYR A 292 5.33 15.01 23.04
N TYR A 293 5.84 16.20 23.31
CA TYR A 293 6.28 16.53 24.66
C TYR A 293 5.07 16.71 25.58
N ASN A 294 5.26 16.40 26.85
CA ASN A 294 4.25 16.57 27.91
C ASN A 294 2.92 15.87 27.57
N LEU A 295 3.01 14.60 27.18
CA LEU A 295 1.83 13.75 27.03
C LEU A 295 1.34 13.27 28.40
N PRO A 296 0.00 13.23 28.64
CA PRO A 296 -0.56 12.54 29.77
C PRO A 296 -0.11 11.07 29.88
N ASN A 297 -0.01 10.53 31.10
CA ASN A 297 0.52 9.19 31.38
C ASN A 297 -0.22 8.05 30.63
N ASN A 298 -1.48 8.25 30.31
CA ASN A 298 -2.33 7.29 29.58
C ASN A 298 -2.22 7.44 28.05
N ILE A 299 -1.33 8.30 27.54
CA ILE A 299 -0.98 8.39 26.11
C ILE A 299 0.40 7.79 25.87
N LYS A 300 0.49 6.79 24.99
CA LYS A 300 1.75 6.12 24.64
C LYS A 300 2.04 6.25 23.15
N LEU A 301 3.32 6.50 22.82
CA LEU A 301 3.81 6.51 21.44
C LEU A 301 4.27 5.12 21.04
N GLN A 302 3.87 4.66 19.85
CA GLN A 302 4.26 3.38 19.28
C GLN A 302 4.95 3.59 17.93
N TYR A 303 6.27 3.47 17.89
CA TYR A 303 7.05 3.64 16.67
C TYR A 303 7.16 2.35 15.84
N TYR A 304 7.43 1.24 16.51
CA TYR A 304 7.70 -0.05 15.88
C TYR A 304 6.48 -0.98 15.91
N GLY A 305 6.57 -2.03 15.13
CA GLY A 305 5.54 -3.06 15.06
C GLY A 305 4.37 -2.74 14.14
N ALA A 306 3.65 -3.77 13.78
CA ALA A 306 2.52 -3.68 12.86
C ALA A 306 1.30 -3.06 13.53
N GLY A 307 0.73 -2.03 12.90
CA GLY A 307 -0.44 -1.30 13.42
C GLY A 307 -1.66 -2.19 13.65
N HIS A 308 -1.86 -3.22 12.80
CA HIS A 308 -3.00 -4.12 12.94
C HIS A 308 -3.02 -4.87 14.30
N LYS A 309 -1.87 -5.15 14.93
CA LYS A 309 -1.84 -5.79 16.26
C LYS A 309 -2.47 -4.93 17.34
N LEU A 310 -2.42 -3.61 17.18
CA LEU A 310 -3.00 -2.66 18.14
C LEU A 310 -4.53 -2.65 18.10
N LEU A 311 -5.12 -3.09 16.97
CA LEU A 311 -6.57 -3.16 16.77
C LEU A 311 -7.24 -4.16 17.73
N GLU A 312 -6.53 -5.17 18.20
CA GLU A 312 -7.09 -6.16 19.11
C GLU A 312 -7.70 -5.52 20.37
N ASN A 313 -6.99 -4.57 20.96
CA ASN A 313 -7.41 -3.88 22.17
C ASN A 313 -8.14 -2.56 21.90
N SER A 314 -8.10 -2.04 20.67
CA SER A 314 -8.63 -0.71 20.37
C SER A 314 -10.12 -0.73 20.12
N LYS A 315 -10.86 0.15 20.79
CA LYS A 315 -12.30 0.37 20.61
C LYS A 315 -12.58 1.42 19.55
N VAL A 316 -11.79 2.49 19.54
CA VAL A 316 -11.88 3.58 18.59
C VAL A 316 -10.58 3.67 17.80
N VAL A 317 -10.70 3.83 16.48
CA VAL A 317 -9.58 4.09 15.57
C VAL A 317 -9.74 5.48 14.98
N ILE A 318 -8.74 6.30 15.20
CA ILE A 318 -8.63 7.65 14.64
C ILE A 318 -7.56 7.60 13.55
N ALA A 319 -7.89 8.06 12.37
CA ALA A 319 -6.96 8.08 11.25
C ALA A 319 -7.41 9.08 10.20
N TRP A 320 -6.50 9.48 9.30
CA TRP A 320 -6.79 10.32 8.16
C TRP A 320 -6.02 9.84 6.93
N ASN A 321 -6.67 9.79 5.78
CA ASN A 321 -6.09 9.45 4.48
C ASN A 321 -5.09 8.26 4.50
N THR A 322 -5.47 7.18 5.18
CA THR A 322 -4.64 5.97 5.28
C THR A 322 -5.47 4.71 5.13
N THR A 323 -4.89 3.70 4.51
CA THR A 323 -5.50 2.36 4.39
C THR A 323 -5.74 1.69 5.74
N ALA A 324 -5.10 2.15 6.83
CA ALA A 324 -5.32 1.65 8.18
C ALA A 324 -6.76 1.84 8.67
N ILE A 325 -7.52 2.78 8.09
CA ILE A 325 -8.96 2.94 8.34
C ILE A 325 -9.71 1.65 7.98
N LEU A 326 -9.38 1.03 6.86
CA LEU A 326 -10.00 -0.21 6.41
C LEU A 326 -9.62 -1.41 7.30
N GLU A 327 -8.41 -1.40 7.87
CA GLU A 327 -8.02 -2.39 8.89
C GLU A 327 -8.90 -2.26 10.14
N GLY A 328 -9.16 -1.03 10.58
CA GLY A 328 -10.07 -0.73 11.71
C GLY A 328 -11.50 -1.19 11.42
N ILE A 329 -12.02 -0.95 10.20
CA ILE A 329 -13.34 -1.41 9.78
C ILE A 329 -13.39 -2.95 9.74
N ALA A 330 -12.35 -3.59 9.20
CA ALA A 330 -12.27 -5.05 9.16
C ALA A 330 -12.25 -5.68 10.56
N ALA A 331 -11.59 -5.02 11.52
CA ALA A 331 -11.56 -5.42 12.92
C ALA A 331 -12.83 -5.06 13.70
N ASN A 332 -13.85 -4.49 13.05
CA ASN A 332 -15.10 -4.07 13.68
C ASN A 332 -14.92 -2.97 14.75
N ARG A 333 -14.07 -1.98 14.51
CA ARG A 333 -13.79 -0.87 15.42
C ARG A 333 -14.58 0.38 15.05
N PHE A 334 -14.87 1.26 16.03
CA PHE A 334 -15.44 2.58 15.74
C PHE A 334 -14.38 3.41 15.02
N ILE A 335 -14.75 4.00 13.88
CA ILE A 335 -13.87 4.86 13.09
C ILE A 335 -14.24 6.30 13.31
N LEU A 336 -13.25 7.12 13.62
CA LEU A 336 -13.44 8.58 13.76
C LEU A 336 -12.32 9.30 12.99
N LEU A 337 -12.72 10.13 12.05
CA LEU A 337 -11.84 10.89 11.18
C LEU A 337 -11.85 12.36 11.61
N PRO A 338 -10.70 12.96 11.92
CA PRO A 338 -10.62 14.40 12.12
C PRO A 338 -10.88 15.11 10.78
N TYR A 339 -11.90 15.96 10.73
CA TYR A 339 -12.32 16.66 9.54
C TYR A 339 -12.67 18.11 9.87
N PHE A 340 -11.84 18.74 10.69
CA PHE A 340 -12.03 20.09 11.19
C PHE A 340 -12.01 21.10 10.05
N ASP A 341 -13.03 21.97 9.98
CA ASP A 341 -13.16 23.07 9.02
C ASP A 341 -12.94 22.69 7.55
N ALA A 342 -13.29 21.47 7.19
CA ALA A 342 -13.13 20.96 5.83
C ALA A 342 -13.77 21.85 4.74
N LYS A 343 -14.76 22.67 5.11
CA LYS A 343 -15.37 23.65 4.18
C LYS A 343 -14.34 24.62 3.60
N ASN A 344 -13.23 24.86 4.31
CA ASN A 344 -12.30 25.95 3.99
C ASN A 344 -10.97 25.47 3.38
N GLY A 345 -10.67 24.19 3.28
CA GLY A 345 -9.31 23.84 2.96
C GLY A 345 -9.00 22.53 2.27
N ILE A 346 -9.75 21.47 2.52
CA ILE A 346 -9.46 20.19 1.87
C ILE A 346 -10.43 20.02 0.70
N LYS A 347 -9.90 20.04 -0.52
CA LYS A 347 -10.72 19.70 -1.66
C LYS A 347 -11.08 18.22 -1.60
N LYS A 348 -12.37 17.92 -1.78
CA LYS A 348 -12.92 16.55 -1.77
C LYS A 348 -12.13 15.58 -2.65
N GLU A 349 -11.58 16.06 -3.75
CA GLU A 349 -10.74 15.29 -4.68
C GLU A 349 -9.43 14.80 -4.08
N ASN A 350 -8.94 15.44 -3.01
CA ASN A 350 -7.74 15.06 -2.29
C ASN A 350 -7.99 14.08 -1.13
N GLU A 351 -9.24 13.70 -0.93
CA GLU A 351 -9.62 12.76 0.10
C GLU A 351 -9.69 11.33 -0.44
N LEU A 352 -9.34 10.38 0.39
CA LEU A 352 -9.57 8.98 0.06
C LEU A 352 -11.06 8.72 -0.12
N ILE A 353 -11.43 8.03 -1.19
CA ILE A 353 -12.80 7.65 -1.49
C ILE A 353 -13.22 6.52 -0.53
N LEU A 354 -13.52 6.83 0.72
CA LEU A 354 -13.81 5.80 1.74
C LEU A 354 -15.26 5.37 1.81
N LYS A 355 -16.19 6.14 1.24
CA LYS A 355 -17.65 5.85 1.30
C LYS A 355 -18.16 5.64 2.74
N LEU A 356 -17.65 6.42 3.70
CA LEU A 356 -18.06 6.38 5.10
C LEU A 356 -19.29 7.26 5.35
N LYS A 357 -20.02 6.97 6.44
CA LYS A 357 -21.16 7.80 6.87
C LYS A 357 -20.71 9.03 7.66
N ASN A 358 -21.51 10.09 7.68
CA ASN A 358 -21.22 11.36 8.36
C ASN A 358 -20.83 11.20 9.84
N LYS A 359 -21.39 10.24 10.55
CA LYS A 359 -21.04 9.94 11.94
C LYS A 359 -19.57 9.55 12.19
N ASN A 360 -18.87 9.18 11.12
CA ASN A 360 -17.45 8.81 11.20
C ASN A 360 -16.53 10.04 11.08
N TYR A 361 -17.07 11.23 10.84
CA TYR A 361 -16.28 12.44 10.65
C TYR A 361 -16.53 13.41 11.82
N GLY A 362 -15.47 13.97 12.35
CA GLY A 362 -15.54 15.09 13.32
C GLY A 362 -15.31 16.40 12.60
N TYR A 363 -16.38 17.16 12.38
CA TYR A 363 -16.36 18.38 11.56
C TYR A 363 -15.88 19.63 12.30
N SER A 364 -15.87 19.59 13.64
CA SER A 364 -15.28 20.59 14.53
C SER A 364 -14.57 19.92 15.68
N GLU A 365 -13.77 20.68 16.46
CA GLU A 365 -13.12 20.16 17.67
C GLU A 365 -14.15 19.61 18.68
N ASN A 366 -15.26 20.31 18.88
CA ASN A 366 -16.32 19.88 19.79
C ASN A 366 -17.03 18.64 19.28
N ASP A 367 -17.47 18.62 18.01
CA ASP A 367 -18.12 17.47 17.40
C ASP A 367 -17.22 16.22 17.44
N PHE A 368 -15.91 16.40 17.19
CA PHE A 368 -14.95 15.31 17.29
C PHE A 368 -14.81 14.78 18.73
N TYR A 369 -14.71 15.68 19.70
CA TYR A 369 -14.62 15.32 21.11
C TYR A 369 -15.86 14.56 21.59
N GLU A 370 -17.05 15.06 21.28
CA GLU A 370 -18.34 14.45 21.65
C GLU A 370 -18.49 13.06 21.03
N LYS A 371 -18.15 12.91 19.74
CA LYS A 371 -18.16 11.61 19.06
C LYS A 371 -17.15 10.64 19.66
N LEU A 372 -15.97 11.11 20.03
CA LEU A 372 -14.95 10.29 20.70
C LEU A 372 -15.45 9.80 22.03
N ASP A 373 -16.01 10.68 22.85
CA ASP A 373 -16.60 10.35 24.18
C ASP A 373 -17.76 9.36 24.02
N PHE A 374 -18.65 9.63 23.09
CA PHE A 374 -19.77 8.74 22.76
C PHE A 374 -19.27 7.32 22.38
N PHE A 375 -18.28 7.21 21.49
CA PHE A 375 -17.79 5.91 21.05
C PHE A 375 -17.06 5.15 22.16
N ILE A 376 -16.36 5.83 23.06
CA ILE A 376 -15.70 5.19 24.21
C ILE A 376 -16.72 4.71 25.24
N LYS A 377 -17.76 5.49 25.53
CA LYS A 377 -18.81 5.12 26.49
C LYS A 377 -19.77 4.06 25.95
N LYS A 378 -20.02 4.07 24.65
CA LYS A 378 -20.99 3.17 24.01
C LYS A 378 -20.60 1.71 24.26
N LYS A 379 -21.56 0.89 24.72
CA LYS A 379 -21.37 -0.55 24.86
C LYS A 379 -21.05 -1.16 23.51
N TYR A 380 -19.98 -1.94 23.43
CA TYR A 380 -19.57 -2.61 22.21
C TYR A 380 -20.59 -3.69 21.83
N GLN A 381 -21.12 -3.63 20.61
CA GLN A 381 -22.06 -4.63 20.09
C GLN A 381 -21.52 -5.20 18.78
N LYS A 382 -21.48 -6.52 18.65
CA LYS A 382 -20.97 -7.20 17.45
C LYS A 382 -21.67 -6.77 16.15
N LYS A 383 -23.01 -6.50 16.22
CA LYS A 383 -23.83 -6.12 15.04
C LYS A 383 -23.66 -4.66 14.57
N GLN A 384 -23.04 -3.76 15.36
CA GLN A 384 -23.14 -2.31 15.08
C GLN A 384 -22.31 -1.80 13.88
N ILE A 385 -21.35 -2.56 13.39
CA ILE A 385 -20.32 -2.03 12.50
C ILE A 385 -20.47 -2.52 11.06
N TYR A 386 -21.46 -3.34 10.75
CA TYR A 386 -21.81 -3.73 9.37
C TYR A 386 -22.04 -2.55 8.42
N ASN A 387 -22.27 -1.34 8.95
CA ASN A 387 -22.53 -0.14 8.16
C ASN A 387 -21.35 0.34 7.27
N ASN A 388 -20.12 -0.14 7.52
CA ASN A 388 -18.94 0.25 6.73
C ASN A 388 -18.40 -0.89 5.84
N GLN A 389 -19.11 -2.02 5.74
CA GLN A 389 -18.67 -3.15 4.89
C GLN A 389 -18.63 -2.78 3.41
N TYR A 390 -19.48 -1.85 2.99
CA TYR A 390 -19.44 -1.34 1.61
C TYR A 390 -18.07 -0.77 1.26
N SER A 391 -17.44 0.00 2.17
CA SER A 391 -16.09 0.53 1.96
C SER A 391 -15.05 -0.58 1.81
N LEU A 392 -15.15 -1.65 2.62
CA LEU A 392 -14.26 -2.80 2.48
C LEU A 392 -14.43 -3.48 1.13
N LYS A 393 -15.68 -3.79 0.74
CA LYS A 393 -15.97 -4.46 -0.53
C LYS A 393 -15.50 -3.61 -1.71
N TYR A 394 -15.76 -2.32 -1.69
CA TYR A 394 -15.39 -1.42 -2.76
C TYR A 394 -13.87 -1.37 -3.01
N HIS A 395 -13.08 -1.25 -1.93
CA HIS A 395 -11.62 -1.07 -2.05
C HIS A 395 -10.81 -2.35 -1.97
N LEU A 396 -11.28 -3.33 -1.22
CA LEU A 396 -10.49 -4.50 -0.83
C LEU A 396 -11.12 -5.81 -1.27
N GLY A 397 -12.17 -5.75 -2.08
CA GLY A 397 -12.89 -6.90 -2.61
C GLY A 397 -13.77 -7.59 -1.56
N ASN A 398 -14.02 -8.87 -1.74
CA ASN A 398 -14.88 -9.61 -0.83
C ASN A 398 -14.35 -9.58 0.60
N ALA A 399 -15.14 -8.99 1.51
CA ALA A 399 -14.82 -8.90 2.94
C ALA A 399 -15.15 -10.20 3.69
N ASP A 400 -14.79 -11.34 3.11
CA ASP A 400 -15.15 -12.70 3.54
C ASP A 400 -14.01 -13.45 4.25
N ASN A 401 -12.91 -12.77 4.55
CA ASN A 401 -11.71 -13.37 5.14
C ASN A 401 -11.06 -14.50 4.32
N LYS A 402 -11.39 -14.63 3.02
CA LYS A 402 -10.84 -15.67 2.13
C LYS A 402 -9.85 -15.13 1.08
N ALA A 403 -9.47 -13.87 1.16
CA ALA A 403 -8.52 -13.25 0.23
C ALA A 403 -7.17 -14.00 0.17
N HIS A 404 -6.67 -14.48 1.31
CA HIS A 404 -5.45 -15.27 1.39
C HIS A 404 -5.53 -16.58 0.57
N LEU A 405 -6.69 -17.23 0.52
CA LEU A 405 -6.91 -18.42 -0.30
C LEU A 405 -6.89 -18.10 -1.80
N ARG A 406 -7.57 -16.99 -2.18
CA ARG A 406 -7.61 -16.57 -3.59
C ARG A 406 -6.21 -16.17 -4.08
N LEU A 407 -5.47 -15.40 -3.28
CA LEU A 407 -4.09 -15.04 -3.63
C LEU A 407 -3.19 -16.26 -3.74
N ASN A 408 -3.29 -17.23 -2.82
CA ASN A 408 -2.53 -18.47 -2.91
C ASN A 408 -2.84 -19.25 -4.20
N ARG A 409 -4.12 -19.40 -4.56
CA ARG A 409 -4.55 -20.04 -5.82
C ARG A 409 -4.00 -19.31 -7.05
N PHE A 410 -4.08 -17.97 -7.04
CA PHE A 410 -3.52 -17.14 -8.11
C PHE A 410 -2.02 -17.39 -8.31
N LEU A 411 -1.24 -17.42 -7.22
CA LEU A 411 0.20 -17.70 -7.28
C LEU A 411 0.49 -19.10 -7.83
N ILE A 412 -0.18 -20.13 -7.31
CA ILE A 412 0.00 -21.52 -7.76
C ILE A 412 -0.32 -21.66 -9.25
N LYS A 413 -1.49 -21.17 -9.68
CA LYS A 413 -1.96 -21.27 -11.07
C LYS A 413 -1.02 -20.61 -12.08
N ASN A 414 -0.35 -19.54 -11.71
CA ASN A 414 0.45 -18.73 -12.63
C ASN A 414 1.96 -18.94 -12.53
N ILE A 415 2.46 -19.74 -11.57
CA ILE A 415 3.88 -20.08 -11.42
C ILE A 415 4.14 -21.51 -11.90
N ASN A 416 3.17 -22.40 -11.80
CA ASN A 416 3.25 -23.75 -12.34
C ASN A 416 3.12 -23.73 -13.86
#